data_0e17575d0d8f16a140fe27231997fb0c
#
_entry.id   0e17575d0d8f16a140fe27231997fb0c
#
_cell.length_a   1.000
_cell.length_b   1.000
_cell.length_c   1.000
_cell.angle_alpha   90.00
_cell.angle_beta   90.00
_cell.angle_gamma   90.00
#
_symmetry.space_group_name_H-M   'P 1'
#
loop_
_entity.id
_entity.type
_entity.pdbx_description
1 polymer ?
#
loop_
_entity_poly.entity_id
_entity_poly.type
_entity_poly.pdbx_seq_one_letter_code
_entity_poly.pdbx_strand_id
1 'polypeptide(L)'
;MVNIDIRCGDSRTELYDYPDGYFSLIVTSPPYADARKRHYDSIKTSEYPEFMASFHAEFWRVLADDGSFVLNVKDKVVNGVRDRYVWKTIEVLSELGWRCVDDYIWTKPNAMPGYWPNRLRDEWEYCFHMTKNRKFAMYQDQVKKPIGDWTKQRLKKLNGKSAERHD
;
A
#
# COMPACT_ATOMS: atom_id res chain seq x y z
N MET A 1 2.01 -0.10 -28.79
CA MET A 1 3.35 0.17 -28.22
C MET A 1 3.15 0.65 -26.79
N VAL A 2 3.92 0.11 -25.83
CA VAL A 2 3.93 0.65 -24.46
C VAL A 2 4.80 1.91 -24.49
N ASN A 3 4.26 3.04 -24.05
CA ASN A 3 5.03 4.27 -23.89
C ASN A 3 5.62 4.28 -22.46
N ILE A 4 6.94 4.47 -22.34
CA ILE A 4 7.64 4.53 -21.05
C ILE A 4 8.24 5.92 -20.93
N ASP A 5 7.86 6.63 -19.86
CA ASP A 5 8.43 7.92 -19.47
C ASP A 5 9.20 7.72 -18.15
N ILE A 6 10.49 8.08 -18.11
CA ILE A 6 11.35 7.97 -16.94
C ILE A 6 11.85 9.35 -16.56
N ARG A 7 11.53 9.79 -15.34
CA ARG A 7 11.92 11.09 -14.81
C ARG A 7 12.77 10.94 -13.57
N CYS A 8 13.70 11.86 -13.37
CA CYS A 8 14.55 11.93 -12.17
C CYS A 8 14.30 13.28 -11.49
N GLY A 9 13.66 13.24 -10.33
CA GLY A 9 13.30 14.44 -9.58
C GLY A 9 12.44 14.12 -8.36
N ASP A 10 12.01 15.17 -7.67
CA ASP A 10 11.03 15.04 -6.59
C ASP A 10 9.63 14.86 -7.22
N SER A 11 8.98 13.75 -6.93
CA SER A 11 7.66 13.44 -7.50
C SER A 11 6.60 14.49 -7.15
N ARG A 12 6.78 15.26 -6.06
CA ARG A 12 5.88 16.37 -5.72
C ARG A 12 5.91 17.51 -6.74
N THR A 13 7.02 17.65 -7.49
CA THR A 13 7.19 18.65 -8.55
C THR A 13 7.10 18.04 -9.94
N GLU A 14 7.66 16.85 -10.14
CA GLU A 14 7.61 16.17 -11.44
C GLU A 14 6.18 15.84 -11.90
N LEU A 15 5.27 15.65 -10.96
CA LEU A 15 3.86 15.37 -11.25
C LEU A 15 3.09 16.60 -11.78
N TYR A 16 3.58 17.83 -11.63
CA TYR A 16 2.91 19.04 -12.12
C TYR A 16 2.68 19.05 -13.64
N ASP A 17 3.52 18.36 -14.39
CA ASP A 17 3.40 18.25 -15.84
C ASP A 17 2.24 17.36 -16.31
N TYR A 18 1.65 16.58 -15.41
CA TYR A 18 0.54 15.68 -15.75
C TYR A 18 -0.80 16.34 -15.42
N PRO A 19 -1.82 16.15 -16.28
CA PRO A 19 -3.16 16.67 -15.99
C PRO A 19 -3.84 15.93 -14.83
N ASP A 20 -4.91 16.52 -14.31
CA ASP A 20 -5.75 15.89 -13.29
C ASP A 20 -6.32 14.56 -13.78
N GLY A 21 -6.33 13.57 -12.91
CA GLY A 21 -6.89 12.24 -13.21
C GLY A 21 -6.14 11.44 -14.28
N TYR A 22 -4.90 11.76 -14.56
CA TYR A 22 -4.13 11.14 -15.64
C TYR A 22 -3.79 9.67 -15.39
N PHE A 23 -3.45 9.32 -14.14
CA PHE A 23 -3.01 7.97 -13.79
C PHE A 23 -4.16 7.13 -13.23
N SER A 24 -4.32 5.91 -13.72
CA SER A 24 -5.23 4.93 -13.13
C SER A 24 -4.62 4.17 -11.94
N LEU A 25 -3.30 4.20 -11.80
CA LEU A 25 -2.59 3.50 -10.71
C LEU A 25 -1.33 4.28 -10.31
N ILE A 26 -1.17 4.49 -9.01
CA ILE A 26 0.07 4.93 -8.38
C ILE A 26 0.57 3.79 -7.51
N VAL A 27 1.82 3.35 -7.71
CA VAL A 27 2.51 2.38 -6.84
C VAL A 27 3.81 3.01 -6.39
N THR A 28 4.04 3.08 -5.10
CA THR A 28 5.27 3.64 -4.56
C THR A 28 5.78 2.90 -3.34
N SER A 29 7.10 2.87 -3.20
CA SER A 29 7.83 2.40 -2.04
C SER A 29 8.77 3.52 -1.58
N PRO A 30 8.30 4.51 -0.83
CA PRO A 30 9.10 5.65 -0.40
C PRO A 30 10.27 5.21 0.50
N PRO A 31 11.26 6.08 0.74
CA PRO A 31 12.30 5.81 1.72
C PRO A 31 11.68 5.41 3.07
N TYR A 32 12.08 4.25 3.61
CA TYR A 32 11.55 3.78 4.89
C TYR A 32 12.15 4.59 6.04
N ALA A 33 11.36 4.82 7.08
CA ALA A 33 11.78 5.60 8.22
C ALA A 33 13.07 5.07 8.86
N ASP A 34 14.01 5.96 9.16
CA ASP A 34 15.32 5.65 9.73
C ASP A 34 16.14 4.59 8.97
N ALA A 35 15.84 4.35 7.69
CA ALA A 35 16.55 3.39 6.87
C ALA A 35 17.67 4.08 6.08
N ARG A 36 18.76 3.33 5.82
CA ARG A 36 19.84 3.72 4.89
C ARG A 36 20.42 5.12 5.11
N LYS A 37 20.65 5.54 6.36
CA LYS A 37 21.19 6.85 6.77
C LYS A 37 22.48 7.28 6.05
N ARG A 38 23.16 6.35 5.35
CA ARG A 38 24.37 6.63 4.56
C ARG A 38 24.09 7.04 3.12
N HIS A 39 22.87 6.92 2.64
CA HIS A 39 22.52 7.09 1.23
C HIS A 39 21.54 8.23 0.97
N TYR A 40 20.73 8.62 1.95
CA TYR A 40 19.80 9.75 1.89
C TYR A 40 19.43 10.23 3.30
N ASP A 41 18.92 11.46 3.38
CA ASP A 41 18.41 12.00 4.64
C ASP A 41 17.28 11.13 5.18
N SER A 42 17.50 10.59 6.37
CA SER A 42 16.61 9.61 6.96
C SER A 42 15.47 10.30 7.68
N ILE A 43 14.26 10.02 7.27
CA ILE A 43 13.03 10.51 7.92
C ILE A 43 12.81 9.72 9.20
N LYS A 44 12.56 10.39 10.33
CA LYS A 44 12.24 9.72 11.59
C LYS A 44 10.84 9.09 11.53
N THR A 45 10.63 8.03 12.32
CA THR A 45 9.32 7.39 12.42
C THR A 45 8.22 8.36 12.86
N SER A 46 8.55 9.33 13.72
CA SER A 46 7.61 10.36 14.18
C SER A 46 7.22 11.40 13.12
N GLU A 47 8.05 11.59 12.10
CA GLU A 47 7.87 12.58 11.03
C GLU A 47 7.33 11.93 9.74
N TYR A 48 7.27 10.61 9.69
CA TYR A 48 6.92 9.86 8.48
C TYR A 48 5.47 10.07 8.03
N PRO A 49 4.46 10.17 8.93
CA PRO A 49 3.09 10.48 8.52
C PRO A 49 2.98 11.81 7.77
N GLU A 50 3.61 12.87 8.28
CA GLU A 50 3.63 14.20 7.65
C GLU A 50 4.42 14.19 6.33
N PHE A 51 5.53 13.46 6.29
CA PHE A 51 6.28 13.25 5.06
C PHE A 51 5.38 12.63 3.98
N MET A 52 4.64 11.56 4.28
CA MET A 52 3.72 10.95 3.33
C MET A 52 2.54 11.87 2.98
N ALA A 53 2.03 12.62 3.94
CA ALA A 53 0.99 13.62 3.71
C ALA A 53 1.42 14.71 2.73
N SER A 54 2.72 15.03 2.66
CA SER A 54 3.23 16.04 1.72
C SER A 54 3.07 15.67 0.24
N PHE A 55 2.84 14.39 -0.08
CA PHE A 55 2.55 13.92 -1.44
C PHE A 55 1.05 13.94 -1.77
N HIS A 56 0.18 14.13 -0.77
CA HIS A 56 -1.25 13.97 -0.95
C HIS A 56 -1.81 14.82 -2.09
N ALA A 57 -1.49 16.12 -2.12
CA ALA A 57 -2.09 17.04 -3.08
C ALA A 57 -1.88 16.57 -4.54
N GLU A 58 -0.64 16.23 -4.90
CA GLU A 58 -0.31 15.81 -6.26
C GLU A 58 -0.79 14.39 -6.55
N PHE A 59 -0.62 13.44 -5.62
CA PHE A 59 -1.14 12.10 -5.82
C PHE A 59 -2.66 12.09 -5.97
N TRP A 60 -3.35 12.91 -5.18
CA TRP A 60 -4.79 13.07 -5.30
C TRP A 60 -5.19 13.70 -6.63
N ARG A 61 -4.52 14.75 -7.04
CA ARG A 61 -4.81 15.47 -8.27
C ARG A 61 -4.63 14.58 -9.50
N VAL A 62 -3.48 13.92 -9.63
CA VAL A 62 -3.14 13.15 -10.85
C VAL A 62 -3.75 11.76 -10.91
N LEU A 63 -4.24 11.20 -9.80
CA LEU A 63 -4.92 9.91 -9.80
C LEU A 63 -6.34 10.06 -10.35
N ALA A 64 -6.77 9.16 -11.22
CA ALA A 64 -8.15 9.08 -11.70
C ALA A 64 -9.13 8.81 -10.55
N ASP A 65 -10.39 9.20 -10.70
CA ASP A 65 -11.40 9.06 -9.66
C ASP A 65 -11.72 7.59 -9.32
N ASP A 66 -11.55 6.68 -10.27
CA ASP A 66 -11.66 5.24 -10.11
C ASP A 66 -10.30 4.55 -10.00
N GLY A 67 -9.23 5.32 -9.87
CA GLY A 67 -7.86 4.84 -9.77
C GLY A 67 -7.51 4.30 -8.39
N SER A 68 -6.35 3.64 -8.31
CA SER A 68 -5.81 3.02 -7.10
C SER A 68 -4.44 3.59 -6.75
N PHE A 69 -4.22 3.83 -5.46
CA PHE A 69 -2.92 4.17 -4.89
C PHE A 69 -2.44 3.02 -3.99
N VAL A 70 -1.29 2.43 -4.30
CA VAL A 70 -0.68 1.33 -3.53
C VAL A 70 0.60 1.82 -2.87
N LEU A 71 0.60 1.87 -1.55
CA LEU A 71 1.75 2.24 -0.73
C LEU A 71 2.44 1.00 -0.17
N ASN A 72 3.61 0.67 -0.70
CA ASN A 72 4.46 -0.37 -0.10
C ASN A 72 5.34 0.23 0.98
N VAL A 73 5.22 -0.26 2.18
CA VAL A 73 5.96 0.24 3.35
C VAL A 73 6.13 -0.84 4.41
N LYS A 74 7.19 -0.75 5.20
CA LYS A 74 7.46 -1.67 6.30
C LYS A 74 7.64 -0.90 7.60
N ASP A 75 7.05 -1.43 8.66
CA ASP A 75 7.30 -0.96 10.02
C ASP A 75 8.73 -1.31 10.50
N LYS A 76 9.09 -0.77 11.63
CA LYS A 76 10.43 -0.88 12.22
C LYS A 76 10.33 -1.28 13.69
N VAL A 77 11.36 -1.94 14.17
CA VAL A 77 11.53 -2.18 15.61
C VAL A 77 12.53 -1.17 16.16
N VAL A 78 12.11 -0.42 17.16
CA VAL A 78 12.92 0.58 17.87
C VAL A 78 12.98 0.18 19.35
N ASN A 79 14.19 0.02 19.90
CA ASN A 79 14.39 -0.40 21.29
C ASN A 79 13.59 -1.64 21.69
N GLY A 80 13.52 -2.64 20.81
CA GLY A 80 12.79 -3.90 21.04
C GLY A 80 11.29 -3.82 20.86
N VAL A 81 10.72 -2.65 20.60
CA VAL A 81 9.28 -2.42 20.40
C VAL A 81 9.02 -2.12 18.92
N ARG A 82 7.95 -2.71 18.37
CA ARG A 82 7.51 -2.41 17.00
C ARG A 82 6.87 -1.02 16.96
N ASP A 83 7.50 -0.11 16.21
CA ASP A 83 6.97 1.23 15.97
C ASP A 83 5.84 1.13 14.95
N ARG A 84 4.71 1.73 15.27
CA ARG A 84 3.48 1.70 14.44
C ARG A 84 3.35 2.91 13.50
N TYR A 85 4.46 3.54 13.14
CA TYR A 85 4.43 4.73 12.28
C TYR A 85 3.70 4.50 10.96
N VAL A 86 3.74 3.27 10.44
CA VAL A 86 3.03 2.88 9.22
C VAL A 86 1.52 3.06 9.37
N TRP A 87 0.95 2.58 10.48
CA TRP A 87 -0.49 2.71 10.76
C TRP A 87 -0.90 4.17 11.00
N LYS A 88 -0.07 4.94 11.69
CA LYS A 88 -0.28 6.39 11.86
C LYS A 88 -0.28 7.11 10.51
N THR A 89 0.59 6.67 9.59
CA THR A 89 0.59 7.20 8.22
C THR A 89 -0.74 6.94 7.51
N ILE A 90 -1.30 5.74 7.65
CA ILE A 90 -2.60 5.40 7.06
C ILE A 90 -3.73 6.22 7.68
N GLU A 91 -3.69 6.45 9.00
CA GLU A 91 -4.66 7.32 9.69
C GLU A 91 -4.62 8.75 9.14
N VAL A 92 -3.43 9.36 9.06
CA VAL A 92 -3.25 10.70 8.50
C VAL A 92 -3.70 10.78 7.03
N LEU A 93 -3.35 9.80 6.21
CA LEU A 93 -3.83 9.76 4.82
C LEU A 93 -5.36 9.61 4.75
N SER A 94 -5.96 8.86 5.66
CA SER A 94 -7.42 8.70 5.73
C SER A 94 -8.12 10.00 6.14
N GLU A 95 -7.54 10.78 7.06
CA GLU A 95 -8.02 12.12 7.42
C GLU A 95 -7.96 13.09 6.22
N LEU A 96 -7.00 12.91 5.32
CA LEU A 96 -6.90 13.65 4.06
C LEU A 96 -7.88 13.18 2.97
N GLY A 97 -8.71 12.18 3.27
CA GLY A 97 -9.76 11.68 2.37
C GLY A 97 -9.47 10.35 1.68
N TRP A 98 -8.24 9.80 1.80
CA TRP A 98 -7.94 8.49 1.24
C TRP A 98 -8.73 7.38 1.94
N ARG A 99 -9.28 6.48 1.16
CA ARG A 99 -9.98 5.29 1.64
C ARG A 99 -9.03 4.11 1.60
N CYS A 100 -8.53 3.65 2.73
CA CYS A 100 -7.78 2.41 2.81
C CYS A 100 -8.78 1.24 2.65
N VAL A 101 -8.75 0.58 1.50
CA VAL A 101 -9.72 -0.47 1.15
C VAL A 101 -9.19 -1.87 1.42
N ASP A 102 -7.86 -2.04 1.44
CA ASP A 102 -7.22 -3.32 1.76
C ASP A 102 -5.76 -3.13 2.20
N ASP A 103 -5.21 -4.13 2.91
CA ASP A 103 -3.83 -4.22 3.34
C ASP A 103 -3.24 -5.57 2.89
N TYR A 104 -2.63 -5.60 1.72
CA TYR A 104 -1.96 -6.79 1.21
C TYR A 104 -0.64 -7.01 1.91
N ILE A 105 -0.32 -8.27 2.17
CA ILE A 105 0.95 -8.69 2.74
C ILE A 105 1.85 -9.24 1.62
N TRP A 106 2.91 -8.50 1.33
CA TRP A 106 3.94 -8.98 0.42
C TRP A 106 4.94 -9.85 1.17
N THR A 107 4.84 -11.16 1.01
CA THR A 107 5.77 -12.13 1.60
C THR A 107 7.03 -12.27 0.75
N LYS A 108 8.19 -12.29 1.42
CA LYS A 108 9.51 -12.43 0.79
C LYS A 108 10.06 -13.83 1.02
N PRO A 109 10.24 -14.67 -0.02
CA PRO A 109 10.78 -16.01 0.15
C PRO A 109 12.22 -16.02 0.66
N ASN A 110 12.97 -14.94 0.43
CA ASN A 110 14.35 -14.76 0.86
C ASN A 110 14.44 -13.57 1.81
N ALA A 111 14.06 -13.76 3.06
CA ALA A 111 14.25 -12.74 4.07
C ALA A 111 15.72 -12.44 4.32
N MET A 112 16.02 -11.18 4.66
CA MET A 112 17.39 -10.79 5.03
C MET A 112 17.86 -11.68 6.21
N PRO A 113 19.04 -12.29 6.13
CA PRO A 113 19.57 -13.11 7.22
C PRO A 113 19.76 -12.26 8.48
N GLY A 114 19.41 -12.83 9.62
CA GLY A 114 19.56 -12.20 10.91
C GLY A 114 19.00 -13.09 12.01
N TYR A 115 19.52 -12.93 13.21
CA TYR A 115 19.05 -13.63 14.40
C TYR A 115 18.69 -12.61 15.48
N TRP A 116 17.49 -12.75 16.01
CA TRP A 116 17.01 -11.97 17.15
C TRP A 116 16.52 -12.93 18.23
N PRO A 117 17.06 -12.87 19.45
CA PRO A 117 16.75 -13.86 20.48
C PRO A 117 15.30 -13.81 20.97
N ASN A 118 14.60 -12.72 20.73
CA ASN A 118 13.27 -12.44 21.32
C ASN A 118 12.17 -12.15 20.28
N ARG A 119 12.42 -12.39 18.98
CA ARG A 119 11.40 -12.23 17.95
C ARG A 119 11.70 -13.07 16.71
N LEU A 120 10.66 -13.32 15.94
CA LEU A 120 10.77 -14.01 14.65
C LEU A 120 11.32 -13.06 13.58
N ARG A 121 11.80 -13.63 12.48
CA ARG A 121 12.30 -12.90 11.32
C ARG A 121 11.14 -12.22 10.60
N ASP A 122 11.34 -10.98 10.16
CA ASP A 122 10.39 -10.24 9.35
C ASP A 122 10.56 -10.60 7.86
N GLU A 123 9.63 -11.35 7.31
CA GLU A 123 9.64 -11.84 5.93
C GLU A 123 8.55 -11.21 5.05
N TRP A 124 7.99 -10.09 5.47
CA TRP A 124 6.87 -9.46 4.79
C TRP A 124 6.90 -7.92 4.89
N GLU A 125 6.15 -7.28 4.00
CA GLU A 125 5.90 -5.84 3.99
C GLU A 125 4.41 -5.59 3.72
N TYR A 126 3.92 -4.43 4.12
CA TYR A 126 2.57 -3.99 3.79
C TYR A 126 2.52 -3.38 2.39
N CYS A 127 1.44 -3.64 1.68
CA CYS A 127 1.04 -2.91 0.48
C CYS A 127 -0.38 -2.40 0.72
N PHE A 128 -0.51 -1.17 1.26
CA PHE A 128 -1.81 -0.58 1.52
C PHE A 128 -2.44 -0.11 0.22
N HIS A 129 -3.66 -0.58 -0.03
CA HIS A 129 -4.45 -0.18 -1.18
C HIS A 129 -5.41 0.93 -0.79
N MET A 130 -5.25 2.07 -1.42
CA MET A 130 -6.05 3.26 -1.16
C MET A 130 -6.75 3.74 -2.42
N THR A 131 -7.92 4.33 -2.25
CA THR A 131 -8.73 4.88 -3.33
C THR A 131 -9.34 6.22 -2.91
N LYS A 132 -9.74 7.04 -3.90
CA LYS A 132 -10.54 8.25 -3.64
C LYS A 132 -11.98 7.91 -3.33
N ASN A 133 -12.57 7.01 -4.10
CA ASN A 133 -13.98 6.71 -4.12
C ASN A 133 -14.29 5.27 -3.70
N ARG A 134 -15.53 5.00 -3.30
CA ARG A 134 -16.01 3.65 -3.00
C ARG A 134 -16.00 2.74 -4.24
N LYS A 135 -16.26 3.30 -5.42
CA LYS A 135 -16.19 2.58 -6.69
C LYS A 135 -14.85 2.87 -7.35
N PHE A 136 -14.09 1.85 -7.63
CA PHE A 136 -12.79 1.91 -8.29
C PHE A 136 -12.60 0.74 -9.24
N ALA A 137 -11.69 0.87 -10.20
CA ALA A 137 -11.39 -0.18 -11.16
C ALA A 137 -10.57 -1.30 -10.50
N MET A 138 -11.10 -2.54 -10.51
CA MET A 138 -10.40 -3.71 -9.98
C MET A 138 -10.69 -4.95 -10.83
N TYR A 139 -9.62 -5.57 -11.33
CA TYR A 139 -9.68 -6.72 -12.26
C TYR A 139 -9.29 -8.02 -11.54
N GLN A 140 -10.12 -8.46 -10.59
CA GLN A 140 -9.87 -9.63 -9.72
C GLN A 140 -9.66 -10.93 -10.49
N ASP A 141 -10.22 -11.07 -11.69
CA ASP A 141 -10.13 -12.30 -12.47
C ASP A 141 -8.69 -12.70 -12.81
N GLN A 142 -7.78 -11.71 -12.88
CA GLN A 142 -6.36 -11.93 -13.17
C GLN A 142 -5.60 -12.65 -12.02
N VAL A 143 -6.14 -12.62 -10.80
CA VAL A 143 -5.50 -13.19 -9.60
C VAL A 143 -6.29 -14.32 -8.97
N LYS A 144 -7.45 -14.69 -9.54
CA LYS A 144 -8.27 -15.78 -9.04
C LYS A 144 -7.53 -17.11 -9.15
N LYS A 145 -7.59 -17.89 -8.07
CA LYS A 145 -7.12 -19.28 -8.04
C LYS A 145 -8.28 -20.25 -8.20
N PRO A 146 -8.05 -21.48 -8.69
CA PRO A 146 -9.07 -22.51 -8.72
C PRO A 146 -9.70 -22.72 -7.34
N ILE A 147 -10.99 -22.95 -7.32
CA ILE A 147 -11.76 -23.19 -6.10
C ILE A 147 -11.30 -24.50 -5.45
N GLY A 148 -10.84 -24.42 -4.21
CA GLY A 148 -10.47 -25.58 -3.41
C GLY A 148 -11.68 -26.41 -2.95
N ASP A 149 -11.43 -27.66 -2.54
CA ASP A 149 -12.48 -28.61 -2.16
C ASP A 149 -13.32 -28.15 -0.96
N TRP A 150 -12.69 -27.47 -0.01
CA TRP A 150 -13.40 -26.90 1.14
C TRP A 150 -14.48 -25.87 0.70
N THR A 151 -14.14 -25.00 -0.24
CA THR A 151 -15.08 -24.01 -0.80
C THR A 151 -16.22 -24.71 -1.53
N LYS A 152 -15.94 -25.75 -2.31
CA LYS A 152 -16.97 -26.56 -2.98
C LYS A 152 -17.95 -27.19 -1.97
N GLN A 153 -17.44 -27.72 -0.85
CA GLN A 153 -18.26 -28.30 0.22
C GLN A 153 -19.11 -27.23 0.90
N ARG A 154 -18.54 -26.03 1.17
CA ARG A 154 -19.26 -24.93 1.79
C ARG A 154 -20.38 -24.40 0.90
N LEU A 155 -20.11 -24.21 -0.39
CA LEU A 155 -21.11 -23.76 -1.35
C LEU A 155 -22.30 -24.72 -1.46
N LYS A 156 -22.07 -26.04 -1.35
CA LYS A 156 -23.17 -27.04 -1.30
C LYS A 156 -24.06 -26.91 -0.05
N LYS A 157 -23.56 -26.33 1.04
CA LYS A 157 -24.27 -26.13 2.31
C LYS A 157 -24.88 -24.73 2.47
N LEU A 158 -24.61 -23.81 1.55
CA LEU A 158 -25.19 -22.47 1.57
C LEU A 158 -26.66 -22.53 1.17
N ASN A 159 -27.55 -22.30 2.13
CA ASN A 159 -28.94 -21.97 1.85
C ASN A 159 -28.99 -20.54 1.27
N GLY A 160 -29.97 -20.24 0.40
CA GLY A 160 -30.09 -18.98 -0.36
C GLY A 160 -29.91 -17.67 0.46
N LYS A 161 -30.24 -17.67 1.77
CA LYS A 161 -30.03 -16.53 2.68
C LYS A 161 -28.57 -16.17 2.95
N SER A 162 -27.61 -17.05 2.66
CA SER A 162 -26.16 -16.78 2.87
C SER A 162 -25.48 -16.24 1.60
N ALA A 163 -26.16 -16.29 0.46
CA ALA A 163 -25.65 -15.74 -0.80
C ALA A 163 -25.84 -14.21 -0.90
N GLU A 164 -26.68 -13.62 -0.05
CA GLU A 164 -26.97 -12.18 -0.03
C GLU A 164 -26.04 -11.35 0.86
N ARG A 165 -25.04 -11.98 1.52
CA ARG A 165 -24.03 -11.25 2.30
C ARG A 165 -22.87 -10.84 1.39
N HIS A 166 -23.13 -9.90 0.53
CA HIS A 166 -22.14 -9.13 -0.19
C HIS A 166 -22.31 -7.65 0.19
N ASP A 167 -21.58 -7.24 1.22
CA ASP A 167 -21.23 -5.85 1.49
C ASP A 167 -19.75 -5.77 1.81
#